data_3e57c8b37cbf3b0d935711e9c68fad6c
#
_entry.id   3e57c8b37cbf3b0d935711e9c68fad6c
#
_cell.length_a   1.000
_cell.length_b   1.000
_cell.length_c   1.000
_cell.angle_alpha   90.00
_cell.angle_beta   90.00
_cell.angle_gamma   90.00
#
_symmetry.space_group_name_H-M   'P 1'
#
loop_
_entity.id
_entity.type
_entity.pdbx_description
1 polymer ?
#
loop_
_entity_poly.entity_id
_entity_poly.type
_entity_poly.pdbx_seq_one_letter_code
_entity_poly.pdbx_strand_id
1 'polypeptide(L)'
;MGFEPGSFRWPPLRLARLCREHVSVVVVSPLLLQWFTQSEEDEVRSAGRAIGLDVHRDFCEVAIAQDGEVRSAGRVDTTPEQLELFGSSLDPRDRVALEVSGSAWEVARILERHVARVIVVSPADTGIRQARAKTDRLDARTLARLLAAGELDGVWSPDERCRVMRRRLSRREQLVRSRSRAKNEIHAVLVRRLVGRPPVTDLFGVKGRRWLSELELPLEEIETIGACLRHIEFLDSEIAAVERQIASEALRSAEIRRLMTVPGVNVICAASFMAAVGEIRRFQNPRALVAYLGLDPRVYQSGSAPATGGHISKQGSASARWALVEAAWSAVRQPGPQHAFYQRVRARRGHGIAIVASARKLACLFWFLLTREEDYAHQQPSLTAKKLRLLEIRAGAPTVKGTPTGVWATRQAMRAGERKLAEQAEASYKRMVSDWQAAAPKKKAGASVTPGRASQKPSTGKVARQTTSP
;
A
#
# COMPACT_ATOMS: atom_id res chain seq x y z
N MET A 1 19.61 46.63 -14.81
CA MET A 1 19.55 45.67 -15.92
C MET A 1 18.49 44.67 -15.56
N GLY A 2 17.32 44.80 -16.21
CA GLY A 2 16.14 43.99 -15.93
C GLY A 2 16.20 42.63 -16.64
N PHE A 3 15.67 41.62 -15.99
CA PHE A 3 15.30 40.35 -16.63
C PHE A 3 13.78 40.20 -16.59
N GLU A 4 13.17 40.24 -17.75
CA GLU A 4 11.76 39.91 -17.97
C GLU A 4 11.55 38.37 -17.91
N PRO A 5 10.37 37.90 -17.46
CA PRO A 5 10.04 36.47 -17.45
C PRO A 5 9.49 36.06 -18.82
N GLY A 6 10.25 35.22 -19.55
CA GLY A 6 9.84 34.62 -20.81
C GLY A 6 8.67 33.67 -20.66
N SER A 7 7.62 33.95 -21.39
CA SER A 7 6.42 33.14 -21.56
C SER A 7 6.69 31.88 -22.38
N PHE A 8 6.64 30.71 -21.75
CA PHE A 8 6.64 29.44 -22.46
C PHE A 8 5.22 29.07 -22.90
N ARG A 9 4.92 29.28 -24.19
CA ARG A 9 3.70 28.80 -24.85
C ARG A 9 3.90 27.37 -25.34
N TRP A 10 2.99 26.48 -24.99
CA TRP A 10 2.86 25.14 -25.58
C TRP A 10 2.22 25.25 -26.96
N PRO A 11 2.72 24.54 -27.99
CA PRO A 11 2.05 24.48 -29.29
C PRO A 11 0.81 23.57 -29.23
N PRO A 12 -0.27 23.90 -29.95
CA PRO A 12 -1.47 23.08 -30.00
C PRO A 12 -1.25 21.88 -30.91
N LEU A 13 -1.53 20.67 -30.38
CA LEU A 13 -1.66 19.44 -31.17
C LEU A 13 -2.86 19.58 -32.13
N ARG A 14 -2.57 19.78 -33.39
CA ARG A 14 -3.55 19.63 -34.48
C ARG A 14 -3.78 18.15 -34.73
N LEU A 15 -4.98 17.66 -34.42
CA LEU A 15 -5.53 16.43 -34.98
C LEU A 15 -5.87 16.69 -36.44
N ALA A 16 -5.04 16.21 -37.36
CA ALA A 16 -5.36 16.14 -38.77
C ALA A 16 -6.24 14.91 -39.02
N ARG A 17 -7.49 15.17 -39.43
CA ARG A 17 -8.33 14.22 -40.16
C ARG A 17 -7.61 13.89 -41.46
N LEU A 18 -7.34 12.62 -41.71
CA LEU A 18 -7.20 12.08 -43.07
C LEU A 18 -7.96 10.75 -43.07
N CYS A 19 -9.19 10.86 -43.56
CA CYS A 19 -9.96 9.73 -44.02
C CYS A 19 -9.80 9.59 -45.54
N ARG A 20 -9.66 8.30 -45.93
CA ARG A 20 -10.01 7.69 -47.20
C ARG A 20 -9.07 7.89 -48.37
N GLU A 21 -8.86 6.72 -48.92
CA GLU A 21 -8.46 6.33 -50.29
C GLU A 21 -6.96 5.97 -50.42
N HIS A 22 -6.76 4.69 -50.41
CA HIS A 22 -5.96 3.79 -51.24
C HIS A 22 -5.54 2.57 -50.44
N VAL A 23 -6.35 1.53 -50.54
CA VAL A 23 -5.94 0.17 -50.18
C VAL A 23 -4.98 -0.30 -51.29
N SER A 24 -3.72 -0.01 -51.10
CA SER A 24 -2.67 -0.72 -51.84
C SER A 24 -2.48 -2.08 -51.18
N VAL A 25 -2.97 -3.11 -51.84
CA VAL A 25 -2.65 -4.49 -51.51
C VAL A 25 -1.15 -4.65 -51.69
N VAL A 26 -0.41 -4.61 -50.58
CA VAL A 26 1.00 -5.02 -50.59
C VAL A 26 1.03 -6.51 -50.77
N VAL A 27 1.31 -6.97 -51.96
CA VAL A 27 1.61 -8.38 -52.23
C VAL A 27 2.94 -8.65 -51.56
N VAL A 28 2.89 -9.15 -50.33
CA VAL A 28 4.11 -9.60 -49.64
C VAL A 28 4.59 -10.85 -50.36
N SER A 29 5.82 -10.82 -50.90
CA SER A 29 6.45 -11.95 -51.56
C SER A 29 6.38 -13.19 -50.64
N PRO A 30 6.04 -14.37 -51.19
CA PRO A 30 6.03 -15.62 -50.41
C PRO A 30 7.35 -15.92 -49.71
N LEU A 31 8.47 -15.44 -50.24
CA LEU A 31 9.79 -15.53 -49.61
C LEU A 31 9.96 -14.66 -48.38
N LEU A 32 9.31 -13.49 -48.31
CA LEU A 32 9.30 -12.64 -47.13
C LEU A 32 8.38 -13.23 -46.02
N LEU A 33 7.24 -13.81 -46.38
CA LEU A 33 6.40 -14.55 -45.45
C LEU A 33 7.11 -15.78 -44.86
N GLN A 34 7.84 -16.52 -45.71
CA GLN A 34 8.65 -17.66 -45.24
C GLN A 34 9.82 -17.25 -44.36
N TRP A 35 10.43 -16.08 -44.62
CA TRP A 35 11.50 -15.54 -43.75
C TRP A 35 10.98 -15.06 -42.41
N PHE A 36 9.81 -14.42 -42.37
CA PHE A 36 9.14 -14.03 -41.10
C PHE A 36 8.71 -15.24 -40.30
N THR A 37 8.09 -16.26 -40.93
CA THR A 37 7.70 -17.48 -40.21
C THR A 37 8.90 -18.29 -39.75
N GLN A 38 9.96 -18.35 -40.54
CA GLN A 38 11.21 -19.05 -40.17
C GLN A 38 11.97 -18.32 -39.06
N SER A 39 12.00 -16.99 -39.07
CA SER A 39 12.60 -16.23 -37.97
C SER A 39 11.78 -16.31 -36.65
N GLU A 40 10.47 -16.36 -36.72
CA GLU A 40 9.62 -16.61 -35.56
C GLU A 40 9.76 -18.06 -35.04
N GLU A 41 9.87 -19.06 -35.92
CA GLU A 41 10.09 -20.45 -35.55
C GLU A 41 11.51 -20.67 -34.99
N ASP A 42 12.53 -19.98 -35.48
CA ASP A 42 13.89 -20.04 -34.96
C ASP A 42 14.02 -19.29 -33.64
N GLU A 43 13.27 -18.19 -33.42
CA GLU A 43 13.18 -17.47 -32.15
C GLU A 43 12.42 -18.31 -31.10
N VAL A 44 11.37 -19.02 -31.49
CA VAL A 44 10.63 -19.97 -30.64
C VAL A 44 11.49 -21.20 -30.31
N ARG A 45 12.28 -21.73 -31.26
CA ARG A 45 13.22 -22.84 -31.03
C ARG A 45 14.43 -22.44 -30.19
N SER A 46 14.81 -21.16 -30.16
CA SER A 46 15.88 -20.62 -29.29
C SER A 46 15.39 -20.27 -27.89
N ALA A 47 14.08 -20.16 -27.68
CA ALA A 47 13.51 -19.86 -26.38
C ALA A 47 13.66 -21.08 -25.45
N GLY A 48 14.29 -20.89 -24.27
CA GLY A 48 14.39 -21.92 -23.24
C GLY A 48 13.02 -22.42 -22.77
N ARG A 49 13.00 -23.53 -22.08
CA ARG A 49 11.77 -24.15 -21.54
C ARG A 49 11.04 -23.19 -20.58
N ALA A 50 9.73 -23.31 -20.49
CA ALA A 50 8.92 -22.62 -19.50
C ALA A 50 8.59 -23.56 -18.34
N ILE A 51 9.02 -23.22 -17.14
CA ILE A 51 8.93 -24.05 -15.94
C ILE A 51 7.97 -23.41 -14.97
N GLY A 52 6.95 -24.14 -14.54
CA GLY A 52 6.02 -23.74 -13.49
C GLY A 52 6.33 -24.44 -12.18
N LEU A 53 6.43 -23.66 -11.10
CA LEU A 53 6.66 -24.18 -9.76
C LEU A 53 5.49 -23.83 -8.84
N ASP A 54 4.82 -24.82 -8.30
CA ASP A 54 3.92 -24.63 -7.17
C ASP A 54 4.69 -24.88 -5.87
N VAL A 55 4.93 -23.79 -5.13
CA VAL A 55 5.87 -23.78 -3.99
C VAL A 55 5.14 -24.02 -2.68
N HIS A 56 5.37 -25.17 -2.09
CA HIS A 56 4.93 -25.56 -0.75
C HIS A 56 6.06 -25.43 0.29
N ARG A 57 5.72 -25.72 1.54
CA ARG A 57 6.68 -25.67 2.65
C ARG A 57 7.82 -26.66 2.48
N ASP A 58 7.49 -27.90 2.12
CA ASP A 58 8.43 -29.02 2.15
C ASP A 58 8.92 -29.42 0.75
N PHE A 59 8.16 -29.10 -0.30
CA PHE A 59 8.51 -29.39 -1.69
C PHE A 59 7.95 -28.35 -2.65
N CYS A 60 8.50 -28.30 -3.85
CA CYS A 60 7.95 -27.61 -5.02
C CYS A 60 7.49 -28.68 -6.04
N GLU A 61 6.24 -28.62 -6.47
CA GLU A 61 5.78 -29.39 -7.63
C GLU A 61 6.25 -28.71 -8.91
N VAL A 62 6.85 -29.47 -9.82
CA VAL A 62 7.49 -28.96 -11.03
C VAL A 62 6.73 -29.40 -12.27
N ALA A 63 6.48 -28.47 -13.19
CA ALA A 63 6.00 -28.77 -14.53
C ALA A 63 6.82 -27.99 -15.56
N ILE A 64 7.01 -28.61 -16.73
CA ILE A 64 7.78 -28.06 -17.85
C ILE A 64 6.90 -27.99 -19.07
N ALA A 65 6.84 -26.81 -19.70
CA ALA A 65 6.24 -26.61 -21.01
C ALA A 65 7.36 -26.42 -22.03
N GLN A 66 7.33 -27.23 -23.07
CA GLN A 66 8.25 -27.20 -24.18
C GLN A 66 7.55 -27.72 -25.43
N ASP A 67 7.81 -27.09 -26.58
CA ASP A 67 7.26 -27.48 -27.91
C ASP A 67 5.75 -27.67 -27.93
N GLY A 68 5.00 -26.83 -27.18
CA GLY A 68 3.54 -26.90 -27.07
C GLY A 68 2.99 -27.94 -26.08
N GLU A 69 3.83 -28.83 -25.57
CA GLU A 69 3.45 -29.83 -24.58
C GLU A 69 3.77 -29.39 -23.13
N VAL A 70 2.89 -29.75 -22.20
CA VAL A 70 3.10 -29.50 -20.77
C VAL A 70 3.13 -30.82 -20.03
N ARG A 71 4.25 -31.11 -19.39
CA ARG A 71 4.46 -32.35 -18.61
C ARG A 71 4.81 -32.02 -17.16
N SER A 72 4.40 -32.88 -16.22
CA SER A 72 4.89 -32.84 -14.86
C SER A 72 6.32 -33.41 -14.81
N ALA A 73 7.19 -32.76 -14.06
CA ALA A 73 8.61 -33.11 -13.92
C ALA A 73 8.96 -33.63 -12.51
N GLY A 74 7.95 -33.89 -11.66
CA GLY A 74 8.14 -34.41 -10.31
C GLY A 74 8.20 -33.31 -9.25
N ARG A 75 8.90 -33.61 -8.16
CA ARG A 75 9.02 -32.74 -6.99
C ARG A 75 10.48 -32.46 -6.68
N VAL A 76 10.71 -31.29 -6.14
CA VAL A 76 12.00 -30.85 -5.59
C VAL A 76 11.77 -30.40 -4.15
N ASP A 77 12.57 -30.84 -3.21
CA ASP A 77 12.44 -30.39 -1.82
C ASP A 77 12.74 -28.90 -1.69
N THR A 78 11.95 -28.20 -0.88
CA THR A 78 12.09 -26.75 -0.67
C THR A 78 13.22 -26.46 0.34
N THR A 79 14.41 -27.00 0.09
CA THR A 79 15.64 -26.67 0.81
C THR A 79 16.61 -25.91 -0.09
N PRO A 80 17.48 -25.04 0.45
CA PRO A 80 18.43 -24.28 -0.37
C PRO A 80 19.29 -25.19 -1.23
N GLU A 81 19.78 -26.29 -0.68
CA GLU A 81 20.68 -27.24 -1.36
C GLU A 81 19.99 -27.93 -2.55
N GLN A 82 18.74 -28.38 -2.36
CA GLN A 82 17.98 -29.05 -3.41
C GLN A 82 17.53 -28.09 -4.51
N LEU A 83 17.19 -26.84 -4.13
CA LEU A 83 16.88 -25.78 -5.09
C LEU A 83 18.09 -25.33 -5.91
N GLU A 84 19.29 -25.28 -5.31
CA GLU A 84 20.55 -25.02 -6.05
C GLU A 84 20.87 -26.18 -7.01
N LEU A 85 20.71 -27.45 -6.55
CA LEU A 85 20.91 -28.62 -7.39
C LEU A 85 19.92 -28.63 -8.56
N PHE A 86 18.65 -28.36 -8.28
CA PHE A 86 17.63 -28.23 -9.32
C PHE A 86 17.95 -27.11 -10.29
N GLY A 87 18.30 -25.92 -9.79
CA GLY A 87 18.71 -24.79 -10.61
C GLY A 87 19.88 -25.14 -11.54
N SER A 88 20.90 -25.82 -11.02
CA SER A 88 22.06 -26.26 -11.79
C SER A 88 21.74 -27.29 -12.89
N SER A 89 20.61 -27.98 -12.78
CA SER A 89 20.13 -28.93 -13.80
C SER A 89 19.32 -28.25 -14.92
N LEU A 90 19.02 -26.97 -14.79
CA LEU A 90 18.24 -26.21 -15.77
C LEU A 90 19.16 -25.61 -16.86
N ASP A 91 18.58 -25.31 -18.03
CA ASP A 91 19.28 -24.56 -19.06
C ASP A 91 19.28 -23.07 -18.70
N PRO A 92 20.40 -22.33 -18.88
CA PRO A 92 20.45 -20.90 -18.62
C PRO A 92 19.43 -20.07 -19.40
N ARG A 93 18.85 -20.60 -20.47
CA ARG A 93 17.77 -19.96 -21.25
C ARG A 93 16.38 -20.25 -20.68
N ASP A 94 16.23 -21.19 -19.75
CA ASP A 94 14.94 -21.53 -19.16
C ASP A 94 14.32 -20.33 -18.41
N ARG A 95 13.00 -20.33 -18.35
CA ARG A 95 12.22 -19.32 -17.62
C ARG A 95 11.38 -20.04 -16.57
N VAL A 96 11.31 -19.47 -15.38
CA VAL A 96 10.59 -20.07 -14.25
C VAL A 96 9.46 -19.15 -13.81
N ALA A 97 8.27 -19.68 -13.56
CA ALA A 97 7.15 -18.97 -12.93
C ALA A 97 6.73 -19.64 -11.64
N LEU A 98 6.45 -18.85 -10.59
CA LEU A 98 5.94 -19.32 -9.32
C LEU A 98 4.95 -18.31 -8.74
N GLU A 99 3.97 -18.79 -7.95
CA GLU A 99 3.04 -17.89 -7.25
C GLU A 99 3.65 -17.26 -6.00
N VAL A 100 3.20 -16.05 -5.65
CA VAL A 100 3.57 -15.38 -4.39
C VAL A 100 3.14 -16.25 -3.21
N SER A 101 4.12 -16.72 -2.47
CA SER A 101 3.98 -17.48 -1.21
C SER A 101 4.95 -16.97 -0.14
N GLY A 102 4.97 -17.57 1.02
CA GLY A 102 5.89 -17.20 2.11
C GLY A 102 7.37 -17.37 1.73
N SER A 103 7.70 -18.40 0.97
CA SER A 103 9.05 -18.77 0.51
C SER A 103 9.38 -18.35 -0.92
N ALA A 104 8.39 -17.86 -1.70
CA ALA A 104 8.53 -17.57 -3.12
C ALA A 104 9.76 -16.69 -3.46
N TRP A 105 10.02 -15.67 -2.67
CA TRP A 105 11.14 -14.75 -2.91
C TRP A 105 12.51 -15.38 -2.67
N GLU A 106 12.60 -16.33 -1.75
CA GLU A 106 13.85 -17.04 -1.50
C GLU A 106 14.10 -18.09 -2.59
N VAL A 107 13.06 -18.83 -3.00
CA VAL A 107 13.11 -19.73 -4.14
C VAL A 107 13.50 -18.96 -5.42
N ALA A 108 12.86 -17.83 -5.70
CA ALA A 108 13.21 -16.99 -6.84
C ALA A 108 14.69 -16.56 -6.80
N ARG A 109 15.17 -16.08 -5.65
CA ARG A 109 16.56 -15.62 -5.47
C ARG A 109 17.60 -16.72 -5.75
N ILE A 110 17.27 -17.96 -5.38
CA ILE A 110 18.15 -19.10 -5.64
C ILE A 110 18.16 -19.39 -7.15
N LEU A 111 16.99 -19.49 -7.77
CA LEU A 111 16.88 -19.90 -9.17
C LEU A 111 17.28 -18.79 -10.17
N GLU A 112 17.17 -17.51 -9.82
CA GLU A 112 17.59 -16.38 -10.68
C GLU A 112 19.05 -16.45 -11.14
N ARG A 113 19.89 -17.21 -10.44
CA ARG A 113 21.32 -17.41 -10.79
C ARG A 113 21.54 -18.45 -11.89
N HIS A 114 20.56 -19.29 -12.15
CA HIS A 114 20.67 -20.47 -13.01
C HIS A 114 19.87 -20.35 -14.31
N VAL A 115 18.89 -19.46 -14.38
CA VAL A 115 17.95 -19.37 -15.49
C VAL A 115 17.87 -17.95 -16.06
N ALA A 116 17.37 -17.80 -17.29
CA ALA A 116 17.24 -16.51 -17.94
C ALA A 116 16.33 -15.54 -17.17
N ARG A 117 15.25 -16.06 -16.57
CA ARG A 117 14.27 -15.23 -15.85
C ARG A 117 13.43 -16.04 -14.86
N VAL A 118 13.24 -15.48 -13.67
CA VAL A 118 12.24 -15.97 -12.72
C VAL A 118 11.11 -14.93 -12.61
N ILE A 119 9.86 -15.39 -12.76
CA ILE A 119 8.67 -14.54 -12.69
C ILE A 119 7.84 -14.99 -11.49
N VAL A 120 7.69 -14.12 -10.49
CA VAL A 120 6.78 -14.35 -9.38
C VAL A 120 5.45 -13.69 -9.73
N VAL A 121 4.35 -14.45 -9.70
CA VAL A 121 3.03 -13.99 -10.14
C VAL A 121 2.04 -13.91 -9.00
N SER A 122 1.03 -13.04 -9.14
CA SER A 122 -0.07 -12.95 -8.19
C SER A 122 -1.06 -14.10 -8.42
N PRO A 123 -1.50 -14.82 -7.36
CA PRO A 123 -2.52 -15.85 -7.49
C PRO A 123 -3.88 -15.35 -8.01
N ALA A 124 -4.09 -14.03 -8.06
CA ALA A 124 -5.30 -13.44 -8.64
C ALA A 124 -5.25 -13.39 -10.17
N ASP A 125 -4.06 -13.41 -10.75
CA ASP A 125 -3.84 -13.17 -12.17
C ASP A 125 -3.64 -14.49 -12.95
N THR A 126 -3.45 -15.62 -12.24
CA THR A 126 -3.23 -16.95 -12.85
C THR A 126 -4.51 -17.72 -13.18
N GLY A 127 -5.65 -17.30 -12.62
CA GLY A 127 -6.93 -18.03 -12.75
C GLY A 127 -7.00 -19.35 -11.95
N ILE A 128 -5.91 -19.77 -11.32
CA ILE A 128 -5.81 -21.03 -10.55
C ILE A 128 -6.84 -21.11 -9.41
N ARG A 129 -7.11 -19.96 -8.75
CA ARG A 129 -8.10 -19.90 -7.66
C ARG A 129 -9.55 -20.16 -8.09
N GLN A 130 -9.88 -19.92 -9.35
CA GLN A 130 -11.21 -20.11 -9.93
C GLN A 130 -11.38 -21.49 -10.60
N ALA A 131 -10.32 -22.30 -10.68
CA ALA A 131 -10.35 -23.60 -11.28
C ALA A 131 -11.27 -24.57 -10.50
N ARG A 132 -12.04 -25.39 -11.23
CA ARG A 132 -12.95 -26.41 -10.63
C ARG A 132 -12.19 -27.54 -9.95
N ALA A 133 -11.04 -27.92 -10.50
CA ALA A 133 -10.14 -28.92 -9.93
C ALA A 133 -8.85 -28.22 -9.51
N LYS A 134 -8.41 -28.47 -8.30
CA LYS A 134 -7.18 -27.90 -7.73
C LYS A 134 -6.31 -29.00 -7.15
N THR A 135 -5.13 -29.16 -7.72
CA THR A 135 -4.04 -29.98 -7.20
C THR A 135 -2.73 -29.29 -7.51
N ASP A 136 -1.71 -29.47 -6.68
CA ASP A 136 -0.38 -28.85 -6.84
C ASP A 136 0.20 -29.12 -8.24
N ARG A 137 0.00 -30.34 -8.77
CA ARG A 137 0.40 -30.72 -10.13
C ARG A 137 -0.31 -29.91 -11.22
N LEU A 138 -1.62 -29.63 -11.06
CA LEU A 138 -2.37 -28.81 -12.01
C LEU A 138 -1.97 -27.34 -11.93
N ASP A 139 -1.68 -26.87 -10.74
CA ASP A 139 -1.27 -25.48 -10.51
C ASP A 139 0.13 -25.24 -11.13
N ALA A 140 1.10 -26.12 -10.94
CA ALA A 140 2.40 -26.07 -11.59
C ALA A 140 2.29 -26.14 -13.13
N ARG A 141 1.45 -27.04 -13.69
CA ARG A 141 1.21 -27.14 -15.13
C ARG A 141 0.55 -25.89 -15.69
N THR A 142 -0.38 -25.28 -14.97
CA THR A 142 -1.02 -24.03 -15.37
C THR A 142 -0.01 -22.88 -15.46
N LEU A 143 0.88 -22.78 -14.45
CA LEU A 143 1.96 -21.78 -14.46
C LEU A 143 2.91 -21.99 -15.64
N ALA A 144 3.34 -23.23 -15.91
CA ALA A 144 4.21 -23.53 -17.05
C ALA A 144 3.57 -23.15 -18.38
N ARG A 145 2.27 -23.50 -18.57
CA ARG A 145 1.50 -23.18 -19.78
C ARG A 145 1.35 -21.68 -19.99
N LEU A 146 0.94 -20.92 -18.95
CA LEU A 146 0.76 -19.48 -19.02
C LEU A 146 2.10 -18.76 -19.27
N LEU A 147 3.20 -19.28 -18.68
CA LEU A 147 4.53 -18.74 -18.92
C LEU A 147 4.98 -18.97 -20.37
N ALA A 148 4.73 -20.17 -20.93
CA ALA A 148 5.04 -20.48 -22.33
C ALA A 148 4.25 -19.58 -23.29
N ALA A 149 2.97 -19.31 -22.98
CA ALA A 149 2.09 -18.44 -23.77
C ALA A 149 2.43 -16.94 -23.62
N GLY A 150 3.33 -16.55 -22.71
CA GLY A 150 3.63 -15.14 -22.45
C GLY A 150 2.52 -14.37 -21.73
N GLU A 151 1.57 -15.07 -21.11
CA GLU A 151 0.38 -14.49 -20.47
C GLU A 151 0.61 -14.09 -19.00
N LEU A 152 1.83 -14.26 -18.46
CA LEU A 152 2.14 -13.98 -17.07
C LEU A 152 2.82 -12.62 -16.91
N ASP A 153 2.14 -11.73 -16.19
CA ASP A 153 2.74 -10.50 -15.68
C ASP A 153 3.34 -10.74 -14.29
N GLY A 154 4.66 -10.57 -14.19
CA GLY A 154 5.36 -10.69 -12.92
C GLY A 154 5.02 -9.57 -11.95
N VAL A 155 4.78 -9.92 -10.67
CA VAL A 155 4.71 -8.91 -9.63
C VAL A 155 6.12 -8.33 -9.39
N TRP A 156 6.16 -7.06 -9.02
CA TRP A 156 7.43 -6.43 -8.69
C TRP A 156 8.14 -7.16 -7.54
N SER A 157 9.37 -7.61 -7.79
CA SER A 157 10.24 -8.21 -6.78
C SER A 157 10.86 -7.12 -5.91
N PRO A 158 10.55 -7.06 -4.60
CA PRO A 158 11.17 -6.11 -3.70
C PRO A 158 12.64 -6.50 -3.44
N ASP A 159 13.52 -5.50 -3.44
CA ASP A 159 14.90 -5.68 -3.01
C ASP A 159 15.00 -6.11 -1.53
N GLU A 160 16.18 -6.53 -1.09
CA GLU A 160 16.38 -7.00 0.28
C GLU A 160 16.10 -5.91 1.33
N ARG A 161 16.41 -4.66 1.02
CA ARG A 161 16.12 -3.53 1.90
C ARG A 161 14.62 -3.37 2.13
N CYS A 162 13.83 -3.44 1.07
CA CYS A 162 12.37 -3.42 1.15
C CYS A 162 11.83 -4.64 1.90
N ARG A 163 12.36 -5.84 1.65
CA ARG A 163 11.96 -7.08 2.34
C ARG A 163 12.24 -7.02 3.84
N VAL A 164 13.43 -6.58 4.25
CA VAL A 164 13.78 -6.39 5.66
C VAL A 164 12.87 -5.38 6.33
N MET A 165 12.64 -4.22 5.68
CA MET A 165 11.75 -3.20 6.24
C MET A 165 10.32 -3.72 6.38
N ARG A 166 9.79 -4.47 5.40
CA ARG A 166 8.46 -5.12 5.49
C ARG A 166 8.37 -6.06 6.68
N ARG A 167 9.39 -6.92 6.91
CA ARG A 167 9.43 -7.85 8.05
C ARG A 167 9.42 -7.09 9.39
N ARG A 168 10.23 -6.02 9.53
CA ARG A 168 10.27 -5.17 10.74
C ARG A 168 8.93 -4.48 11.01
N LEU A 169 8.31 -3.90 9.98
CA LEU A 169 7.02 -3.22 10.10
C LEU A 169 5.90 -4.21 10.46
N SER A 170 5.89 -5.40 9.84
CA SER A 170 4.95 -6.47 10.17
C SER A 170 5.12 -6.97 11.62
N ARG A 171 6.38 -7.18 12.07
CA ARG A 171 6.67 -7.57 13.46
C ARG A 171 6.18 -6.49 14.44
N ARG A 172 6.48 -5.23 14.15
CA ARG A 172 5.98 -4.10 14.96
C ARG A 172 4.46 -4.10 15.04
N GLU A 173 3.77 -4.27 13.92
CA GLU A 173 2.31 -4.31 13.88
C GLU A 173 1.74 -5.45 14.74
N GLN A 174 2.32 -6.65 14.67
CA GLN A 174 1.94 -7.79 15.50
C GLN A 174 2.09 -7.48 16.99
N LEU A 175 3.24 -6.94 17.40
CA LEU A 175 3.51 -6.56 18.80
C LEU A 175 2.53 -5.49 19.30
N VAL A 176 2.26 -4.46 18.50
CA VAL A 176 1.28 -3.41 18.85
C VAL A 176 -0.14 -3.98 18.98
N ARG A 177 -0.53 -4.93 18.11
CA ARG A 177 -1.81 -5.62 18.22
C ARG A 177 -1.91 -6.46 19.50
N SER A 178 -0.86 -7.19 19.84
CA SER A 178 -0.79 -7.98 21.08
C SER A 178 -0.89 -7.09 22.31
N ARG A 179 -0.17 -5.96 22.32
CA ARG A 179 -0.26 -4.96 23.38
C ARG A 179 -1.69 -4.40 23.52
N SER A 180 -2.36 -4.11 22.40
CA SER A 180 -3.74 -3.63 22.43
C SER A 180 -4.71 -4.68 22.98
N ARG A 181 -4.49 -5.97 22.69
CA ARG A 181 -5.29 -7.07 23.28
C ARG A 181 -5.12 -7.12 24.78
N ALA A 182 -3.91 -7.09 25.31
CA ALA A 182 -3.66 -7.07 26.74
C ALA A 182 -4.28 -5.85 27.44
N LYS A 183 -4.22 -4.67 26.80
CA LYS A 183 -4.92 -3.48 27.31
C LYS A 183 -6.43 -3.64 27.33
N ASN A 184 -7.01 -4.21 26.27
CA ASN A 184 -8.45 -4.45 26.19
C ASN A 184 -8.92 -5.48 27.23
N GLU A 185 -8.09 -6.46 27.57
CA GLU A 185 -8.38 -7.44 28.62
C GLU A 185 -8.51 -6.75 29.98
N ILE A 186 -7.60 -5.83 30.34
CA ILE A 186 -7.76 -5.01 31.55
C ILE A 186 -9.04 -4.19 31.52
N HIS A 187 -9.34 -3.54 30.38
CA HIS A 187 -10.60 -2.82 30.25
C HIS A 187 -11.83 -3.75 30.43
N ALA A 188 -11.77 -4.99 29.93
CA ALA A 188 -12.85 -5.97 30.10
C ALA A 188 -13.04 -6.38 31.56
N VAL A 189 -11.95 -6.52 32.33
CA VAL A 189 -12.02 -6.74 33.80
C VAL A 189 -12.76 -5.59 34.48
N LEU A 190 -12.37 -4.34 34.21
CA LEU A 190 -13.00 -3.16 34.81
C LEU A 190 -14.48 -3.08 34.49
N VAL A 191 -14.89 -3.36 33.25
CA VAL A 191 -16.29 -3.37 32.84
C VAL A 191 -17.06 -4.50 33.52
N ARG A 192 -16.52 -5.71 33.57
CA ARG A 192 -17.14 -6.89 34.18
C ARG A 192 -17.38 -6.71 35.66
N ARG A 193 -16.48 -5.99 36.33
CA ARG A 193 -16.58 -5.70 37.78
C ARG A 193 -17.28 -4.36 38.08
N LEU A 194 -17.90 -3.74 37.09
CA LEU A 194 -18.63 -2.48 37.21
C LEU A 194 -17.78 -1.34 37.81
N VAL A 195 -16.47 -1.39 37.60
CA VAL A 195 -15.56 -0.33 38.03
C VAL A 195 -15.83 0.92 37.19
N GLY A 196 -16.05 2.05 37.87
CA GLY A 196 -16.32 3.32 37.23
C GLY A 196 -15.20 3.80 36.31
N ARG A 197 -15.41 4.95 35.66
CA ARG A 197 -14.36 5.52 34.78
C ARG A 197 -13.09 5.82 35.58
N PRO A 198 -11.91 5.43 35.07
CA PRO A 198 -10.65 5.79 35.69
C PRO A 198 -10.53 7.31 35.86
N PRO A 199 -10.08 7.82 37.02
CA PRO A 199 -9.88 9.25 37.27
C PRO A 199 -8.64 9.82 36.60
N VAL A 200 -8.12 9.13 35.58
CA VAL A 200 -6.87 9.44 34.87
C VAL A 200 -7.09 9.39 33.37
N THR A 201 -6.37 10.22 32.63
CA THR A 201 -6.45 10.26 31.17
C THR A 201 -5.75 9.03 30.51
N ASP A 202 -4.65 8.57 31.11
CA ASP A 202 -3.89 7.41 30.62
C ASP A 202 -3.87 6.33 31.72
N LEU A 203 -4.67 5.29 31.51
CA LEU A 203 -4.80 4.15 32.42
C LEU A 203 -3.49 3.34 32.54
N PHE A 204 -2.65 3.34 31.50
CA PHE A 204 -1.41 2.55 31.45
C PHE A 204 -0.15 3.35 31.77
N GLY A 205 -0.31 4.65 32.05
CA GLY A 205 0.76 5.50 32.59
C GLY A 205 0.95 5.30 34.10
N VAL A 206 1.93 5.97 34.68
CA VAL A 206 2.31 5.81 36.09
C VAL A 206 1.12 5.97 37.05
N LYS A 207 0.33 7.03 36.87
CA LYS A 207 -0.86 7.29 37.71
C LYS A 207 -1.96 6.25 37.54
N GLY A 208 -2.19 5.80 36.28
CA GLY A 208 -3.20 4.79 36.00
C GLY A 208 -2.83 3.41 36.55
N ARG A 209 -1.57 3.02 36.44
CA ARG A 209 -1.07 1.75 37.03
C ARG A 209 -1.16 1.75 38.55
N ARG A 210 -0.86 2.88 39.20
CA ARG A 210 -1.08 3.04 40.65
C ARG A 210 -2.54 2.87 40.99
N TRP A 211 -3.44 3.57 40.29
CA TRP A 211 -4.87 3.43 40.50
C TRP A 211 -5.36 1.98 40.29
N LEU A 212 -4.87 1.26 39.28
CA LEU A 212 -5.19 -0.15 39.08
C LEU A 212 -4.75 -1.04 40.23
N SER A 213 -3.62 -0.75 40.88
CA SER A 213 -3.11 -1.52 42.04
C SER A 213 -3.83 -1.19 43.35
N GLU A 214 -4.59 -0.11 43.43
CA GLU A 214 -5.38 0.31 44.59
C GLU A 214 -6.85 -0.17 44.53
N LEU A 215 -7.24 -0.86 43.43
CA LEU A 215 -8.59 -1.38 43.27
C LEU A 215 -8.83 -2.61 44.16
N GLU A 216 -9.91 -2.61 44.91
CA GLU A 216 -10.39 -3.77 45.64
C GLU A 216 -11.18 -4.71 44.69
N LEU A 217 -10.49 -5.71 44.18
CA LEU A 217 -11.00 -6.70 43.22
C LEU A 217 -10.76 -8.12 43.75
N PRO A 218 -11.53 -9.12 43.31
CA PRO A 218 -11.22 -10.51 43.56
C PRO A 218 -9.80 -10.88 43.08
N LEU A 219 -9.16 -11.84 43.79
CA LEU A 219 -7.77 -12.20 43.58
C LEU A 219 -7.48 -12.58 42.12
N GLU A 220 -8.35 -13.35 41.49
CA GLU A 220 -8.22 -13.78 40.10
C GLU A 220 -8.19 -12.63 39.11
N GLU A 221 -8.88 -11.51 39.41
CA GLU A 221 -8.88 -10.32 38.57
C GLU A 221 -7.60 -9.48 38.77
N ILE A 222 -7.13 -9.41 40.03
CA ILE A 222 -5.86 -8.75 40.35
C ILE A 222 -4.70 -9.49 39.67
N GLU A 223 -4.70 -10.83 39.70
CA GLU A 223 -3.71 -11.66 38.99
C GLU A 223 -3.77 -11.45 37.47
N THR A 224 -4.96 -11.39 36.89
CA THR A 224 -5.17 -11.12 35.47
C THR A 224 -4.62 -9.74 35.07
N ILE A 225 -4.99 -8.68 35.82
CA ILE A 225 -4.46 -7.34 35.58
C ILE A 225 -2.94 -7.33 35.70
N GLY A 226 -2.37 -7.96 36.74
CA GLY A 226 -0.94 -8.04 36.95
C GLY A 226 -0.22 -8.76 35.80
N ALA A 227 -0.75 -9.86 35.33
CA ALA A 227 -0.22 -10.61 34.17
C ALA A 227 -0.26 -9.76 32.90
N CYS A 228 -1.38 -9.10 32.62
CA CYS A 228 -1.51 -8.21 31.49
C CYS A 228 -0.55 -7.01 31.54
N LEU A 229 -0.34 -6.41 32.70
CA LEU A 229 0.61 -5.29 32.87
C LEU A 229 2.05 -5.75 32.60
N ARG A 230 2.49 -6.90 33.12
CA ARG A 230 3.82 -7.47 32.81
C ARG A 230 3.96 -7.76 31.31
N HIS A 231 2.93 -8.32 30.69
CA HIS A 231 2.94 -8.58 29.25
C HIS A 231 3.02 -7.27 28.44
N ILE A 232 2.32 -6.20 28.84
CA ILE A 232 2.42 -4.88 28.21
C ILE A 232 3.85 -4.34 28.30
N GLU A 233 4.51 -4.45 29.45
CA GLU A 233 5.91 -4.02 29.64
C GLU A 233 6.88 -4.76 28.72
N PHE A 234 6.74 -6.08 28.66
CA PHE A 234 7.51 -6.90 27.72
C PHE A 234 7.30 -6.45 26.27
N LEU A 235 6.03 -6.29 25.85
CA LEU A 235 5.70 -5.86 24.50
C LEU A 235 6.20 -4.43 24.19
N ASP A 236 6.18 -3.53 25.15
CA ASP A 236 6.71 -2.18 24.99
C ASP A 236 8.24 -2.20 24.76
N SER A 237 8.98 -3.07 25.46
CA SER A 237 10.42 -3.26 25.24
C SER A 237 10.72 -3.81 23.83
N GLU A 238 9.97 -4.82 23.38
CA GLU A 238 10.10 -5.42 22.06
C GLU A 238 9.75 -4.42 20.93
N ILE A 239 8.68 -3.64 21.12
CA ILE A 239 8.30 -2.57 20.18
C ILE A 239 9.41 -1.54 20.08
N ALA A 240 10.00 -1.12 21.21
CA ALA A 240 11.09 -0.16 21.21
C ALA A 240 12.33 -0.71 20.49
N ALA A 241 12.64 -2.00 20.64
CA ALA A 241 13.76 -2.64 19.94
C ALA A 241 13.57 -2.64 18.42
N VAL A 242 12.38 -3.02 17.94
CA VAL A 242 12.05 -3.00 16.52
C VAL A 242 11.99 -1.56 15.97
N GLU A 243 11.40 -0.62 16.71
CA GLU A 243 11.34 0.80 16.32
C GLU A 243 12.73 1.44 16.23
N ARG A 244 13.69 1.02 17.05
CA ARG A 244 15.09 1.47 16.95
C ARG A 244 15.70 1.06 15.61
N GLN A 245 15.49 -0.18 15.17
CA GLN A 245 15.98 -0.66 13.88
C GLN A 245 15.33 0.08 12.70
N ILE A 246 14.01 0.31 12.76
CA ILE A 246 13.28 1.09 11.75
C ILE A 246 13.81 2.52 11.71
N ALA A 247 14.04 3.14 12.88
CA ALA A 247 14.53 4.51 12.97
C ALA A 247 15.95 4.66 12.41
N SER A 248 16.85 3.73 12.72
CA SER A 248 18.23 3.74 12.21
C SER A 248 18.25 3.64 10.69
N GLU A 249 17.41 2.79 10.08
CA GLU A 249 17.31 2.68 8.64
C GLU A 249 16.64 3.91 8.00
N ALA A 250 15.62 4.46 8.65
CA ALA A 250 14.92 5.66 8.19
C ALA A 250 15.81 6.91 8.17
N LEU A 251 16.74 7.04 9.12
CA LEU A 251 17.72 8.13 9.14
C LEU A 251 18.67 8.09 7.94
N ARG A 252 18.96 6.90 7.40
CA ARG A 252 19.82 6.72 6.22
C ARG A 252 19.07 6.98 4.90
N SER A 253 17.71 6.91 4.90
CA SER A 253 16.90 7.12 3.70
C SER A 253 16.53 8.59 3.53
N ALA A 254 17.02 9.20 2.45
CA ALA A 254 16.61 10.55 2.06
C ALA A 254 15.12 10.62 1.72
N GLU A 255 14.59 9.57 1.08
CA GLU A 255 13.19 9.44 0.70
C GLU A 255 12.27 9.45 1.92
N ILE A 256 12.59 8.65 2.95
CA ILE A 256 11.78 8.61 4.18
C ILE A 256 11.81 9.97 4.88
N ARG A 257 12.98 10.60 4.99
CA ARG A 257 13.11 11.94 5.60
C ARG A 257 12.32 12.99 4.82
N ARG A 258 12.38 12.94 3.48
CA ARG A 258 11.61 13.83 2.59
C ARG A 258 10.11 13.68 2.79
N LEU A 259 9.60 12.46 2.86
CA LEU A 259 8.18 12.22 3.15
C LEU A 259 7.76 12.74 4.54
N MET A 260 8.65 12.70 5.52
CA MET A 260 8.40 13.23 6.87
C MET A 260 8.28 14.75 6.92
N THR A 261 8.68 15.49 5.88
CA THR A 261 8.44 16.95 5.78
C THR A 261 6.95 17.28 5.67
N VAL A 262 6.12 16.34 5.21
CA VAL A 262 4.67 16.51 5.13
C VAL A 262 4.06 16.46 6.53
N PRO A 263 3.28 17.49 6.95
CA PRO A 263 2.55 17.47 8.22
C PRO A 263 1.64 16.24 8.33
N GLY A 264 1.66 15.57 9.49
CA GLY A 264 0.89 14.35 9.73
C GLY A 264 1.59 13.05 9.33
N VAL A 265 2.65 13.08 8.51
CA VAL A 265 3.44 11.91 8.12
C VAL A 265 4.53 11.65 9.16
N ASN A 266 4.50 10.50 9.81
CA ASN A 266 5.53 10.02 10.73
C ASN A 266 6.43 8.98 10.06
N VAL A 267 7.48 8.54 10.77
CA VAL A 267 8.43 7.54 10.26
C VAL A 267 7.76 6.22 9.87
N ILE A 268 6.78 5.74 10.64
CA ILE A 268 6.11 4.47 10.35
C ILE A 268 5.30 4.57 9.06
N CYS A 269 4.60 5.68 8.83
CA CYS A 269 3.89 5.92 7.58
C CYS A 269 4.85 5.98 6.38
N ALA A 270 5.92 6.79 6.50
CA ALA A 270 6.90 6.94 5.42
C ALA A 270 7.62 5.62 5.11
N ALA A 271 8.05 4.88 6.14
CA ALA A 271 8.70 3.59 5.99
C ALA A 271 7.75 2.52 5.40
N SER A 272 6.48 2.48 5.84
CA SER A 272 5.47 1.55 5.30
C SER A 272 5.19 1.83 3.82
N PHE A 273 5.14 3.11 3.43
CA PHE A 273 4.98 3.50 2.05
C PHE A 273 6.20 3.07 1.22
N MET A 274 7.43 3.41 1.63
CA MET A 274 8.65 3.06 0.90
C MET A 274 8.85 1.55 0.82
N ALA A 275 8.59 0.81 1.89
CA ALA A 275 8.69 -0.66 1.89
C ALA A 275 7.68 -1.32 0.91
N ALA A 276 6.51 -0.72 0.71
CA ALA A 276 5.52 -1.22 -0.24
C ALA A 276 5.85 -0.84 -1.69
N VAL A 277 6.34 0.39 -1.89
CA VAL A 277 6.54 1.01 -3.20
C VAL A 277 7.93 0.69 -3.78
N GLY A 278 8.97 0.65 -2.95
CA GLY A 278 10.35 0.55 -3.41
C GLY A 278 10.75 1.78 -4.23
N GLU A 279 11.28 1.56 -5.43
CA GLU A 279 11.68 2.64 -6.31
C GLU A 279 10.46 3.35 -6.92
N ILE A 280 10.37 4.66 -6.70
CA ILE A 280 9.22 5.45 -7.17
C ILE A 280 9.18 5.61 -8.69
N ARG A 281 10.35 5.59 -9.35
CA ARG A 281 10.48 5.80 -10.80
C ARG A 281 9.87 4.68 -11.63
N ARG A 282 9.60 3.50 -11.03
CA ARG A 282 8.86 2.43 -11.70
C ARG A 282 7.38 2.77 -11.99
N PHE A 283 6.86 3.84 -11.41
CA PHE A 283 5.51 4.33 -11.68
C PHE A 283 5.57 5.53 -12.62
N GLN A 284 5.09 5.38 -13.84
CA GLN A 284 5.08 6.41 -14.86
C GLN A 284 4.33 7.69 -14.43
N ASN A 285 3.33 7.55 -13.57
CA ASN A 285 2.49 8.65 -13.11
C ASN A 285 1.86 8.33 -11.74
N PRO A 286 1.35 9.34 -11.03
CA PRO A 286 0.75 9.14 -9.70
C PRO A 286 -0.53 8.29 -9.73
N ARG A 287 -1.21 8.14 -10.88
CA ARG A 287 -2.41 7.28 -11.00
C ARG A 287 -2.02 5.81 -10.93
N ALA A 288 -0.93 5.41 -11.60
CA ALA A 288 -0.39 4.06 -11.54
C ALA A 288 0.00 3.68 -10.10
N LEU A 289 0.65 4.58 -9.36
CA LEU A 289 0.95 4.39 -7.94
C LEU A 289 -0.31 4.22 -7.10
N VAL A 290 -1.33 5.05 -7.31
CA VAL A 290 -2.60 4.98 -6.56
C VAL A 290 -3.33 3.66 -6.83
N ALA A 291 -3.34 3.18 -8.08
CA ALA A 291 -3.89 1.89 -8.46
C ALA A 291 -3.13 0.74 -7.78
N TYR A 292 -1.80 0.75 -7.83
CA TYR A 292 -0.93 -0.21 -7.15
C TYR A 292 -1.18 -0.28 -5.64
N LEU A 293 -1.46 0.85 -5.00
CA LEU A 293 -1.81 0.92 -3.58
C LEU A 293 -3.28 0.54 -3.31
N GLY A 294 -4.09 0.36 -4.33
CA GLY A 294 -5.51 0.03 -4.21
C GLY A 294 -6.36 1.14 -3.59
N LEU A 295 -5.98 2.40 -3.83
CA LEU A 295 -6.71 3.60 -3.38
C LEU A 295 -7.57 4.21 -4.50
N ASP A 296 -7.60 3.62 -5.67
CA ASP A 296 -8.48 3.99 -6.79
C ASP A 296 -9.89 3.39 -6.60
N PRO A 297 -10.95 4.12 -7.00
CA PRO A 297 -12.29 3.59 -6.97
C PRO A 297 -12.48 2.54 -8.08
N ARG A 298 -13.17 1.47 -7.78
CA ARG A 298 -13.67 0.55 -8.82
C ARG A 298 -14.69 1.28 -9.67
N VAL A 299 -14.61 1.11 -10.98
CA VAL A 299 -15.56 1.67 -11.94
C VAL A 299 -16.35 0.52 -12.52
N TYR A 300 -17.67 0.64 -12.50
CA TYR A 300 -18.59 -0.30 -13.11
C TYR A 300 -19.38 0.41 -14.19
N GLN A 301 -19.42 -0.17 -15.38
CA GLN A 301 -20.24 0.28 -16.47
C GLN A 301 -20.87 -0.94 -17.14
N SER A 302 -22.16 -0.92 -17.35
CA SER A 302 -22.89 -1.96 -18.07
C SER A 302 -23.69 -1.29 -19.19
N GLY A 303 -23.46 -1.72 -20.43
CA GLY A 303 -24.09 -1.15 -21.60
C GLY A 303 -23.88 0.36 -21.75
N SER A 304 -24.92 1.08 -22.14
CA SER A 304 -24.92 2.54 -22.32
C SER A 304 -25.06 3.35 -21.02
N ALA A 305 -25.23 2.69 -19.87
CA ALA A 305 -25.36 3.38 -18.59
C ALA A 305 -24.09 4.16 -18.22
N PRO A 306 -24.22 5.33 -17.55
CA PRO A 306 -23.05 6.07 -17.08
C PRO A 306 -22.24 5.22 -16.09
N ALA A 307 -20.90 5.29 -16.20
CA ALA A 307 -20.01 4.60 -15.29
C ALA A 307 -20.26 5.03 -13.83
N THR A 308 -20.49 4.07 -12.94
CA THR A 308 -20.67 4.30 -11.50
C THR A 308 -19.40 3.98 -10.75
N GLY A 309 -19.01 4.92 -9.85
CA GLY A 309 -17.85 4.71 -8.96
C GLY A 309 -18.23 3.89 -7.74
N GLY A 310 -17.49 2.81 -7.50
CA GLY A 310 -17.61 1.95 -6.31
C GLY A 310 -16.66 2.33 -5.18
N HIS A 311 -16.50 1.39 -4.24
CA HIS A 311 -15.46 1.46 -3.23
C HIS A 311 -14.06 1.37 -3.86
N ILE A 312 -13.02 1.75 -3.10
CA ILE A 312 -11.63 1.56 -3.53
C ILE A 312 -11.34 0.08 -3.82
N SER A 313 -10.42 -0.19 -4.77
CA SER A 313 -10.10 -1.55 -5.23
C SER A 313 -9.54 -2.44 -4.12
N LYS A 314 -8.83 -1.85 -3.14
CA LYS A 314 -8.12 -2.52 -2.04
C LYS A 314 -7.05 -3.52 -2.51
N GLN A 315 -6.66 -3.50 -3.76
CA GLN A 315 -5.53 -4.27 -4.28
C GLN A 315 -4.21 -3.76 -3.70
N GLY A 316 -3.19 -4.62 -3.66
CA GLY A 316 -1.87 -4.24 -3.14
C GLY A 316 -1.80 -4.15 -1.60
N SER A 317 -0.80 -3.43 -1.07
CA SER A 317 -0.42 -3.42 0.34
C SER A 317 -1.48 -2.82 1.28
N ALA A 318 -2.09 -3.64 2.12
CA ALA A 318 -3.04 -3.20 3.16
C ALA A 318 -2.35 -2.31 4.22
N SER A 319 -1.11 -2.65 4.59
CA SER A 319 -0.32 -1.89 5.57
C SER A 319 0.00 -0.48 5.08
N ALA A 320 0.42 -0.33 3.80
CA ALA A 320 0.66 0.99 3.22
C ALA A 320 -0.62 1.83 3.13
N ARG A 321 -1.75 1.24 2.75
CA ARG A 321 -3.05 1.95 2.75
C ARG A 321 -3.44 2.42 4.14
N TRP A 322 -3.32 1.53 5.14
CA TRP A 322 -3.60 1.88 6.53
C TRP A 322 -2.71 3.03 7.00
N ALA A 323 -1.41 2.96 6.76
CA ALA A 323 -0.46 4.01 7.15
C ALA A 323 -0.78 5.36 6.48
N LEU A 324 -1.18 5.36 5.20
CA LEU A 324 -1.60 6.57 4.50
C LEU A 324 -2.91 7.17 5.06
N VAL A 325 -3.85 6.33 5.48
CA VAL A 325 -5.11 6.77 6.12
C VAL A 325 -4.80 7.39 7.49
N GLU A 326 -3.95 6.77 8.30
CA GLU A 326 -3.50 7.32 9.59
C GLU A 326 -2.76 8.65 9.42
N ALA A 327 -1.89 8.74 8.42
CA ALA A 327 -1.22 10.00 8.10
C ALA A 327 -2.22 11.07 7.64
N ALA A 328 -3.22 10.69 6.84
CA ALA A 328 -4.29 11.60 6.41
C ALA A 328 -5.08 12.15 7.61
N TRP A 329 -5.45 11.30 8.58
CA TRP A 329 -6.11 11.74 9.82
C TRP A 329 -5.33 12.83 10.56
N SER A 330 -4.01 12.68 10.65
CA SER A 330 -3.14 13.66 11.27
C SER A 330 -2.97 14.92 10.42
N ALA A 331 -2.79 14.76 9.10
CA ALA A 331 -2.59 15.86 8.16
C ALA A 331 -3.80 16.80 8.04
N VAL A 332 -5.02 16.24 8.03
CA VAL A 332 -6.24 17.05 7.90
C VAL A 332 -6.62 17.83 9.16
N ARG A 333 -5.96 17.59 10.29
CA ARG A 333 -6.13 18.37 11.53
C ARG A 333 -5.28 19.64 11.54
N GLN A 334 -4.27 19.70 10.69
CA GLN A 334 -3.39 20.86 10.58
C GLN A 334 -3.90 21.79 9.47
N PRO A 335 -3.82 23.12 9.62
CA PRO A 335 -4.15 24.03 8.55
C PRO A 335 -3.26 23.77 7.32
N GLY A 336 -3.80 24.00 6.14
CA GLY A 336 -3.09 23.83 4.89
C GLY A 336 -3.91 23.20 3.75
N PRO A 337 -3.31 22.98 2.58
CA PRO A 337 -4.00 22.46 1.40
C PRO A 337 -4.70 21.11 1.61
N GLN A 338 -4.16 20.22 2.46
CA GLN A 338 -4.78 18.94 2.79
C GLN A 338 -6.06 19.11 3.62
N HIS A 339 -6.05 20.04 4.58
CA HIS A 339 -7.24 20.40 5.36
C HIS A 339 -8.35 20.94 4.45
N ALA A 340 -8.03 21.91 3.60
CA ALA A 340 -9.00 22.48 2.66
C ALA A 340 -9.59 21.43 1.71
N PHE A 341 -8.76 20.53 1.16
CA PHE A 341 -9.21 19.42 0.33
C PHE A 341 -10.17 18.50 1.08
N TYR A 342 -9.81 18.10 2.30
CA TYR A 342 -10.64 17.25 3.14
C TYR A 342 -12.00 17.90 3.45
N GLN A 343 -12.03 19.14 3.89
CA GLN A 343 -13.28 19.85 4.21
C GLN A 343 -14.20 19.93 2.98
N ARG A 344 -13.66 20.22 1.80
CA ARG A 344 -14.42 20.25 0.55
C ARG A 344 -15.04 18.90 0.20
N VAL A 345 -14.32 17.79 0.38
CA VAL A 345 -14.85 16.45 0.10
C VAL A 345 -15.83 16.03 1.17
N ARG A 346 -15.54 16.33 2.46
CA ARG A 346 -16.40 16.02 3.60
C ARG A 346 -17.78 16.64 3.47
N ALA A 347 -17.86 17.89 3.06
CA ALA A 347 -19.12 18.61 2.88
C ALA A 347 -20.06 17.93 1.87
N ARG A 348 -19.51 17.21 0.87
CA ARG A 348 -20.30 16.56 -0.19
C ARG A 348 -20.50 15.06 -0.01
N ARG A 349 -19.54 14.37 0.60
CA ARG A 349 -19.45 12.90 0.60
C ARG A 349 -19.32 12.29 1.99
N GLY A 350 -19.30 13.12 3.03
CA GLY A 350 -19.13 12.68 4.41
C GLY A 350 -17.68 12.35 4.77
N HIS A 351 -17.48 12.07 6.05
CA HIS A 351 -16.17 11.96 6.69
C HIS A 351 -15.33 10.78 6.19
N GLY A 352 -15.89 9.57 6.13
CA GLY A 352 -15.15 8.35 5.75
C GLY A 352 -14.60 8.42 4.33
N ILE A 353 -15.40 8.91 3.37
CA ILE A 353 -14.94 9.09 1.98
C ILE A 353 -13.87 10.18 1.90
N ALA A 354 -14.03 11.27 2.65
CA ALA A 354 -13.08 12.39 2.64
C ALA A 354 -11.69 11.99 3.14
N ILE A 355 -11.60 11.15 4.17
CA ILE A 355 -10.32 10.65 4.69
C ILE A 355 -9.61 9.76 3.68
N VAL A 356 -10.32 8.82 3.05
CA VAL A 356 -9.73 7.95 2.02
C VAL A 356 -9.28 8.76 0.80
N ALA A 357 -10.07 9.75 0.39
CA ALA A 357 -9.68 10.68 -0.68
C ALA A 357 -8.42 11.50 -0.31
N SER A 358 -8.28 11.90 0.95
CA SER A 358 -7.09 12.59 1.47
C SER A 358 -5.87 11.66 1.48
N ALA A 359 -6.02 10.40 1.87
CA ALA A 359 -4.97 9.38 1.79
C ALA A 359 -4.51 9.17 0.34
N ARG A 360 -5.45 9.09 -0.61
CA ARG A 360 -5.12 9.04 -2.04
C ARG A 360 -4.35 10.27 -2.51
N LYS A 361 -4.76 11.46 -2.07
CA LYS A 361 -4.05 12.72 -2.40
C LYS A 361 -2.66 12.76 -1.79
N LEU A 362 -2.46 12.22 -0.58
CA LEU A 362 -1.13 12.04 0.01
C LEU A 362 -0.26 11.11 -0.82
N ALA A 363 -0.78 9.99 -1.32
CA ALA A 363 -0.02 9.09 -2.20
C ALA A 363 0.42 9.80 -3.49
N CYS A 364 -0.46 10.60 -4.11
CA CYS A 364 -0.06 11.43 -5.26
C CYS A 364 1.02 12.46 -4.89
N LEU A 365 0.89 13.12 -3.74
CA LEU A 365 1.88 14.06 -3.25
C LEU A 365 3.23 13.37 -3.04
N PHE A 366 3.27 12.20 -2.43
CA PHE A 366 4.48 11.41 -2.23
C PHE A 366 5.17 11.08 -3.56
N TRP A 367 4.40 10.72 -4.59
CA TRP A 367 4.95 10.49 -5.92
C TRP A 367 5.69 11.73 -6.44
N PHE A 368 5.09 12.93 -6.33
CA PHE A 368 5.73 14.17 -6.79
C PHE A 368 6.97 14.52 -5.98
N LEU A 369 6.92 14.42 -4.64
CA LEU A 369 8.06 14.72 -3.78
C LEU A 369 9.25 13.81 -4.06
N LEU A 370 9.00 12.52 -4.26
CA LEU A 370 10.04 11.54 -4.52
C LEU A 370 10.59 11.62 -5.94
N THR A 371 9.74 11.86 -6.95
CA THR A 371 10.16 11.95 -8.35
C THR A 371 10.95 13.24 -8.63
N ARG A 372 10.58 14.35 -7.98
CA ARG A 372 11.26 15.64 -8.12
C ARG A 372 12.41 15.81 -7.14
N GLU A 373 12.51 14.93 -6.16
CA GLU A 373 13.47 14.99 -5.06
C GLU A 373 13.38 16.28 -4.23
N GLU A 374 12.17 16.81 -4.10
CA GLU A 374 11.87 18.06 -3.38
C GLU A 374 11.18 17.78 -2.05
N ASP A 375 11.45 18.62 -1.05
CA ASP A 375 10.72 18.64 0.21
C ASP A 375 9.33 19.26 0.02
N TYR A 376 8.43 19.01 0.96
CA TYR A 376 7.08 19.57 0.87
C TYR A 376 7.09 21.10 0.99
N ALA A 377 6.62 21.80 -0.04
CA ALA A 377 6.65 23.25 -0.12
C ALA A 377 5.95 23.98 1.06
N HIS A 378 4.95 23.34 1.67
CA HIS A 378 4.23 23.88 2.83
C HIS A 378 4.63 23.11 4.12
N GLN A 379 5.88 22.70 4.23
CA GLN A 379 6.39 22.10 5.44
C GLN A 379 6.39 23.08 6.62
N GLN A 380 6.34 22.53 7.80
CA GLN A 380 6.54 23.26 9.07
C GLN A 380 7.91 22.90 9.62
N PRO A 381 8.94 23.74 9.41
CA PRO A 381 10.33 23.42 9.79
C PRO A 381 10.50 23.00 11.25
N SER A 382 9.82 23.67 12.18
CA SER A 382 9.86 23.29 13.60
C SER A 382 9.29 21.91 13.88
N LEU A 383 8.21 21.52 13.18
CA LEU A 383 7.62 20.19 13.27
C LEU A 383 8.52 19.14 12.63
N THR A 384 9.10 19.44 11.48
CA THR A 384 10.04 18.55 10.78
C THR A 384 11.27 18.28 11.64
N ALA A 385 11.89 19.33 12.20
CA ALA A 385 13.02 19.20 13.11
C ALA A 385 12.66 18.37 14.35
N LYS A 386 11.47 18.57 14.94
CA LYS A 386 11.00 17.73 16.05
C LYS A 386 10.86 16.26 15.66
N LYS A 387 10.31 15.95 14.48
CA LYS A 387 10.17 14.57 13.98
C LYS A 387 11.54 13.92 13.79
N LEU A 388 12.49 14.63 13.17
CA LEU A 388 13.84 14.13 12.96
C LEU A 388 14.56 13.90 14.29
N ARG A 389 14.45 14.84 15.25
CA ARG A 389 15.05 14.66 16.57
C ARG A 389 14.46 13.45 17.31
N LEU A 390 13.15 13.23 17.24
CA LEU A 390 12.52 12.03 17.81
C LEU A 390 12.99 10.75 17.13
N LEU A 391 13.25 10.82 15.83
CA LEU A 391 13.79 9.70 15.06
C LEU A 391 15.23 9.36 15.52
N GLU A 392 16.08 10.38 15.70
CA GLU A 392 17.44 10.23 16.23
C GLU A 392 17.43 9.58 17.63
N ILE A 393 16.57 10.08 18.54
CA ILE A 393 16.44 9.52 19.89
C ILE A 393 15.98 8.05 19.82
N ARG A 394 15.04 7.71 18.98
CA ARG A 394 14.62 6.32 18.77
C ARG A 394 15.72 5.44 18.22
N ALA A 395 16.59 6.00 17.38
CA ALA A 395 17.76 5.30 16.85
C ALA A 395 18.90 5.14 17.89
N GLY A 396 18.78 5.75 19.05
CA GLY A 396 19.74 5.62 20.14
C GLY A 396 20.53 6.89 20.47
N ALA A 397 20.23 8.03 19.84
CA ALA A 397 20.90 9.28 20.20
C ALA A 397 20.53 9.71 21.63
N PRO A 398 21.48 10.32 22.38
CA PRO A 398 21.24 10.73 23.73
C PRO A 398 20.14 11.80 23.86
N THR A 399 19.31 11.67 24.88
CA THR A 399 18.33 12.70 25.25
C THR A 399 19.01 13.81 26.07
N VAL A 400 18.85 15.05 25.61
CA VAL A 400 19.28 16.21 26.40
C VAL A 400 18.13 16.64 27.31
N LYS A 401 18.31 16.63 28.61
CA LYS A 401 17.32 17.13 29.59
C LYS A 401 17.41 18.65 29.66
N GLY A 402 16.25 19.30 29.65
CA GLY A 402 16.11 20.74 29.81
C GLY A 402 16.06 21.51 28.48
N THR A 403 15.30 22.61 28.52
CA THR A 403 15.30 23.61 27.44
C THR A 403 15.95 24.87 28.04
N PRO A 404 16.96 25.47 27.40
CA PRO A 404 17.53 26.73 27.89
C PRO A 404 16.44 27.79 28.09
N THR A 405 16.55 28.58 29.15
CA THR A 405 15.64 29.70 29.47
C THR A 405 15.59 30.67 28.27
N GLY A 406 14.43 31.12 27.88
CA GLY A 406 14.23 32.05 26.72
C GLY A 406 13.96 31.38 25.36
N VAL A 407 14.37 30.13 25.16
CA VAL A 407 14.15 29.42 23.87
C VAL A 407 12.66 29.10 23.66
N TRP A 408 11.86 29.05 24.74
CA TRP A 408 10.44 28.68 24.63
C TRP A 408 9.62 29.75 23.90
N ALA A 409 9.78 31.02 24.21
CA ALA A 409 9.09 32.13 23.56
C ALA A 409 9.45 32.23 22.06
N THR A 410 10.74 32.10 21.74
CA THR A 410 11.20 32.07 20.34
C THR A 410 10.61 30.90 19.54
N ARG A 411 10.55 29.70 20.13
CA ARG A 411 9.91 28.54 19.51
C ARG A 411 8.41 28.70 19.33
N GLN A 412 7.75 29.38 20.28
CA GLN A 412 6.32 29.66 20.17
C GLN A 412 6.03 30.65 19.04
N ALA A 413 6.79 31.74 18.95
CA ALA A 413 6.69 32.72 17.86
C ALA A 413 6.95 32.09 16.50
N MET A 414 7.97 31.25 16.38
CA MET A 414 8.26 30.53 15.15
C MET A 414 7.11 29.62 14.71
N ARG A 415 6.52 28.83 15.62
CA ARG A 415 5.36 27.99 15.34
C ARG A 415 4.11 28.78 14.95
N ALA A 416 3.91 29.96 15.56
CA ALA A 416 2.82 30.85 15.19
C ALA A 416 2.99 31.38 13.75
N GLY A 417 4.21 31.77 13.37
CA GLY A 417 4.56 32.15 12.01
C GLY A 417 4.33 31.02 10.99
N GLU A 418 4.81 29.83 11.29
CA GLU A 418 4.61 28.64 10.44
C GLU A 418 3.12 28.31 10.27
N ARG A 419 2.33 28.42 11.32
CA ARG A 419 0.88 28.22 11.29
C ARG A 419 0.20 29.24 10.40
N LYS A 420 0.59 30.53 10.49
CA LYS A 420 0.07 31.60 9.61
C LYS A 420 0.37 31.34 8.14
N LEU A 421 1.57 30.86 7.81
CA LEU A 421 1.93 30.46 6.45
C LEU A 421 1.08 29.26 5.95
N ALA A 422 0.83 28.29 6.80
CA ALA A 422 -0.03 27.16 6.48
C ALA A 422 -1.49 27.59 6.24
N GLU A 423 -2.00 28.54 7.02
CA GLU A 423 -3.34 29.13 6.84
C GLU A 423 -3.43 29.93 5.52
N GLN A 424 -2.37 30.65 5.16
CA GLN A 424 -2.27 31.35 3.87
C GLN A 424 -2.26 30.35 2.69
N ALA A 425 -1.51 29.24 2.81
CA ALA A 425 -1.50 28.18 1.81
C ALA A 425 -2.87 27.50 1.66
N GLU A 426 -3.60 27.32 2.77
CA GLU A 426 -4.97 26.84 2.76
C GLU A 426 -5.91 27.79 2.01
N ALA A 427 -5.84 29.08 2.30
CA ALA A 427 -6.64 30.10 1.63
C ALA A 427 -6.33 30.17 0.13
N SER A 428 -5.05 30.11 -0.24
CA SER A 428 -4.62 30.07 -1.64
C SER A 428 -5.15 28.85 -2.39
N TYR A 429 -5.12 27.67 -1.75
CA TYR A 429 -5.70 26.46 -2.32
C TYR A 429 -7.22 26.59 -2.52
N LYS A 430 -7.93 27.18 -1.56
CA LYS A 430 -9.38 27.42 -1.68
C LYS A 430 -9.69 28.33 -2.86
N ARG A 431 -8.96 29.45 -3.02
CA ARG A 431 -9.10 30.36 -4.18
C ARG A 431 -8.85 29.64 -5.49
N MET A 432 -7.71 28.96 -5.63
CA MET A 432 -7.37 28.18 -6.84
C MET A 432 -8.48 27.21 -7.23
N VAL A 433 -9.09 26.51 -6.26
CA VAL A 433 -10.19 25.58 -6.53
C VAL A 433 -11.45 26.31 -6.96
N SER A 434 -11.78 27.45 -6.35
CA SER A 434 -12.93 28.28 -6.72
C SER A 434 -12.80 28.79 -8.14
N ASP A 435 -11.63 29.34 -8.49
CA ASP A 435 -11.33 29.86 -9.83
C ASP A 435 -11.40 28.74 -10.89
N TRP A 436 -10.83 27.58 -10.58
CA TRP A 436 -10.91 26.40 -11.47
C TRP A 436 -12.37 25.94 -11.67
N GLN A 437 -13.20 25.96 -10.62
CA GLN A 437 -14.61 25.60 -10.73
C GLN A 437 -15.42 26.65 -11.53
N ALA A 438 -15.10 27.92 -11.39
CA ALA A 438 -15.72 28.98 -12.15
C ALA A 438 -15.36 28.93 -13.65
N ALA A 439 -14.11 28.56 -13.96
CA ALA A 439 -13.62 28.41 -15.32
C ALA A 439 -14.05 27.11 -16.01
N ALA A 440 -14.57 26.14 -15.24
CA ALA A 440 -15.03 24.86 -15.82
C ALA A 440 -16.28 25.10 -16.70
N PRO A 441 -16.33 24.57 -17.94
CA PRO A 441 -17.50 24.72 -18.79
C PRO A 441 -18.73 24.19 -18.08
N LYS A 442 -19.78 25.01 -17.96
CA LYS A 442 -21.05 24.59 -17.38
C LYS A 442 -21.55 23.39 -18.19
N LYS A 443 -21.61 22.20 -17.57
CA LYS A 443 -22.27 21.05 -18.17
C LYS A 443 -23.67 21.50 -18.55
N LYS A 444 -24.00 21.46 -19.86
CA LYS A 444 -25.37 21.69 -20.34
C LYS A 444 -26.28 20.81 -19.47
N ALA A 445 -27.26 21.42 -18.85
CA ALA A 445 -28.27 20.71 -18.07
C ALA A 445 -29.00 19.74 -19.02
N GLY A 446 -28.52 18.54 -19.12
CA GLY A 446 -29.22 17.43 -19.76
C GLY A 446 -30.35 17.01 -18.82
N ALA A 447 -31.54 16.90 -19.39
CA ALA A 447 -32.84 16.62 -18.82
C ALA A 447 -32.84 16.01 -17.42
N SER A 448 -33.57 16.62 -16.50
CA SER A 448 -33.90 16.09 -15.17
C SER A 448 -34.54 14.71 -15.30
N VAL A 449 -33.79 13.66 -15.05
CA VAL A 449 -34.37 12.36 -14.76
C VAL A 449 -34.89 12.45 -13.34
N THR A 450 -36.19 12.54 -13.20
CA THR A 450 -36.95 12.46 -11.93
C THR A 450 -36.50 11.18 -11.21
N PRO A 451 -36.15 11.21 -9.91
CA PRO A 451 -35.80 10.00 -9.18
C PRO A 451 -37.01 9.10 -9.07
N GLY A 452 -37.01 7.97 -9.72
CA GLY A 452 -38.01 6.94 -9.58
C GLY A 452 -38.14 6.53 -8.11
N ARG A 453 -39.38 6.54 -7.66
CA ARG A 453 -39.89 6.13 -6.35
C ARG A 453 -39.19 4.85 -5.87
N ALA A 454 -38.53 4.92 -4.72
CA ALA A 454 -37.92 3.77 -4.06
C ALA A 454 -38.97 2.68 -3.86
N SER A 455 -38.78 1.52 -4.45
CA SER A 455 -39.58 0.32 -4.20
C SER A 455 -39.37 -0.10 -2.74
N GLN A 456 -40.47 -0.07 -1.98
CA GLN A 456 -40.53 -0.63 -0.63
C GLN A 456 -40.16 -2.12 -0.69
N LYS A 457 -39.16 -2.53 0.09
CA LYS A 457 -38.88 -3.94 0.34
C LYS A 457 -40.06 -4.56 1.07
N PRO A 458 -40.53 -5.75 0.71
CA PRO A 458 -41.57 -6.44 1.48
C PRO A 458 -40.98 -6.85 2.84
N SER A 459 -41.71 -6.55 3.89
CA SER A 459 -41.44 -6.98 5.26
C SER A 459 -41.58 -8.50 5.34
N THR A 460 -40.50 -9.21 5.61
CA THR A 460 -40.57 -10.63 5.98
C THR A 460 -41.15 -10.76 7.39
N GLY A 461 -42.40 -11.26 7.46
CA GLY A 461 -43.06 -11.56 8.69
C GLY A 461 -42.32 -12.60 9.54
N LYS A 462 -42.17 -12.31 10.83
CA LYS A 462 -41.71 -13.27 11.82
C LYS A 462 -42.74 -14.39 11.95
N VAL A 463 -42.35 -15.59 11.56
CA VAL A 463 -43.06 -16.82 11.90
C VAL A 463 -42.69 -17.18 13.32
N ALA A 464 -43.65 -17.10 14.24
CA ALA A 464 -43.58 -17.58 15.61
C ALA A 464 -43.49 -19.12 15.60
N ARG A 465 -42.37 -19.68 16.08
CA ARG A 465 -42.30 -21.11 16.43
C ARG A 465 -42.98 -21.32 17.78
N GLN A 466 -44.09 -22.03 17.75
CA GLN A 466 -44.69 -22.62 18.94
C GLN A 466 -43.81 -23.76 19.42
N THR A 467 -43.41 -23.68 20.67
CA THR A 467 -42.81 -24.78 21.45
C THR A 467 -43.90 -25.73 21.92
N THR A 468 -43.84 -26.98 21.54
CA THR A 468 -44.51 -28.09 22.26
C THR A 468 -43.45 -29.00 22.79
N SER A 469 -43.37 -29.10 24.11
CA SER A 469 -42.73 -30.20 24.83
C SER A 469 -43.65 -31.45 24.81
N PRO A 470 -43.15 -32.66 25.01
CA PRO A 470 -42.79 -33.19 26.32
C PRO A 470 -41.30 -33.52 26.46
#